data_b6116a9a3348a0989024ce59c5d7d9d0
#
_entry.id   b6116a9a3348a0989024ce59c5d7d9d0
#
_cell.length_a   1.000
_cell.length_b   1.000
_cell.length_c   1.000
_cell.angle_alpha   90.00
_cell.angle_beta   90.00
_cell.angle_gamma   90.00
#
_symmetry.space_group_name_H-M   'P 1'
#
loop_
_entity.id
_entity.type
_entity.pdbx_description
1 polymer ?
#
loop_
_entity_poly.entity_id
_entity_poly.type
_entity_poly.pdbx_seq_one_letter_code
_entity_poly.pdbx_strand_id
1 'polypeptide(L)'
;MGGASLQIAYEVPDSGAFSSPQQEEAAKSLLAEFNLGCDVQHTGHVYRVYVNTFLGFGGNFARQRYEELVLNQTYVHNRLHGQQTGLSPKTPFLDPCLPVGLEDTVMRGGQTLFVRGRGDWPACAELLQPLLAGPNSSQASLVRAYKAPIDFGNSEFYGFSEFFYCTEDVLRLGGRYSAPTFTSAAQEYCSQRWEVLTQRFRGGLYSAHADQHRLKYQCFKSAWMYQVLHQGFRFPLDYPSLRTAQLVYDREVQWTLGAILYKTRFLPLRDLRQESIRQAHASWLRLSFVYNHYLFFACILVVALAIVLYLLRLRRIHRRQLRAAQLTLLWLDKVVVPPSQGNGP
;
A
#
# COMPACT_ATOMS: atom_id res chain seq x y z
N MET A 1 -7.58 6.23 1.21
CA MET A 1 -7.29 4.77 1.15
C MET A 1 -6.43 4.53 -0.08
N GLY A 2 -5.28 3.92 0.11
CA GLY A 2 -4.38 3.52 -0.98
C GLY A 2 -4.51 2.04 -1.32
N GLY A 3 -3.56 1.50 -2.10
CA GLY A 3 -3.54 0.07 -2.45
C GLY A 3 -3.21 -0.85 -1.28
N ALA A 4 -2.26 -0.45 -0.43
CA ALA A 4 -1.75 -1.29 0.68
C ALA A 4 -2.31 -0.88 2.05
N SER A 5 -2.62 0.40 2.27
CA SER A 5 -2.96 0.95 3.58
C SER A 5 -4.15 1.90 3.53
N LEU A 6 -4.76 2.07 4.69
CA LEU A 6 -5.85 2.99 4.95
C LEU A 6 -5.42 3.98 6.03
N GLN A 7 -5.64 5.27 5.80
CA GLN A 7 -5.31 6.33 6.74
C GLN A 7 -6.55 7.11 7.11
N ILE A 8 -6.57 7.59 8.35
CA ILE A 8 -7.53 8.57 8.83
C ILE A 8 -6.82 9.62 9.69
N ALA A 9 -7.20 10.87 9.52
CA ALA A 9 -6.75 11.97 10.36
C ALA A 9 -7.93 12.92 10.60
N TYR A 10 -8.13 13.34 11.84
CA TYR A 10 -9.18 14.29 12.21
C TYR A 10 -8.83 14.99 13.53
N GLU A 11 -9.36 16.20 13.68
CA GLU A 11 -9.21 16.98 14.91
C GLU A 11 -10.02 16.35 16.06
N VAL A 12 -9.45 16.38 17.26
CA VAL A 12 -10.06 15.82 18.46
C VAL A 12 -10.25 16.95 19.47
N PRO A 13 -11.44 17.12 20.04
CA PRO A 13 -11.69 18.11 21.09
C PRO A 13 -10.78 17.90 22.32
N ASP A 14 -10.43 18.97 23.00
CA ASP A 14 -9.51 18.99 24.15
C ASP A 14 -9.98 18.19 25.38
N SER A 15 -11.24 17.76 25.44
CA SER A 15 -11.88 17.23 26.63
C SER A 15 -12.16 15.73 26.53
N GLY A 16 -11.15 14.91 26.45
CA GLY A 16 -11.33 13.47 26.53
C GLY A 16 -10.72 12.88 27.79
N ALA A 17 -11.54 12.63 28.83
CA ALA A 17 -11.12 11.72 29.89
C ALA A 17 -11.00 10.30 29.29
N PHE A 18 -9.83 9.71 29.34
CA PHE A 18 -9.62 8.34 28.89
C PHE A 18 -10.30 7.35 29.84
N SER A 19 -10.97 6.36 29.30
CA SER A 19 -11.70 5.35 30.11
C SER A 19 -10.77 4.37 30.83
N SER A 20 -9.50 4.31 30.42
CA SER A 20 -8.48 3.47 31.05
C SER A 20 -7.06 3.96 30.77
N PRO A 21 -6.06 3.64 31.64
CA PRO A 21 -4.65 3.96 31.40
C PRO A 21 -4.09 3.38 30.11
N GLN A 22 -4.58 2.21 29.69
CA GLN A 22 -4.16 1.56 28.43
C GLN A 22 -4.67 2.34 27.19
N GLN A 23 -5.89 2.90 27.27
CA GLN A 23 -6.40 3.78 26.23
C GLN A 23 -5.63 5.09 26.15
N GLU A 24 -5.23 5.64 27.31
CA GLU A 24 -4.41 6.84 27.37
C GLU A 24 -3.04 6.64 26.72
N GLU A 25 -2.37 5.52 26.98
CA GLU A 25 -1.09 5.21 26.37
C GLU A 25 -1.20 4.98 24.86
N ALA A 26 -2.21 4.25 24.40
CA ALA A 26 -2.51 4.09 22.99
C ALA A 26 -2.83 5.42 22.32
N ALA A 27 -3.58 6.29 22.98
CA ALA A 27 -3.93 7.62 22.50
C ALA A 27 -2.70 8.53 22.35
N LYS A 28 -1.77 8.52 23.31
CA LYS A 28 -0.54 9.33 23.27
C LYS A 28 0.29 9.10 22.01
N SER A 29 0.32 7.89 21.49
CA SER A 29 1.06 7.55 20.27
C SER A 29 0.32 7.94 18.97
N LEU A 30 -0.99 8.17 19.03
CA LEU A 30 -1.86 8.43 17.89
C LEU A 30 -2.38 9.88 17.83
N LEU A 31 -2.16 10.66 18.88
CA LEU A 31 -2.50 12.07 18.93
C LEU A 31 -1.26 12.91 18.67
N ALA A 32 -1.34 13.76 17.65
CA ALA A 32 -0.30 14.72 17.31
C ALA A 32 -0.81 16.15 17.54
N GLU A 33 0.01 16.99 18.16
CA GLU A 33 -0.29 18.40 18.31
C GLU A 33 0.44 19.21 17.24
N PHE A 34 -0.32 19.98 16.49
CA PHE A 34 0.18 20.87 15.45
C PHE A 34 -0.08 22.32 15.83
N ASN A 35 0.97 23.04 16.16
CA ASN A 35 0.90 24.50 16.29
C ASN A 35 1.10 25.14 14.92
N LEU A 36 0.03 25.69 14.33
CA LEU A 36 0.06 26.41 13.05
C LEU A 36 0.24 27.92 13.22
N GLY A 37 0.46 28.41 14.46
CA GLY A 37 0.74 29.80 14.76
C GLY A 37 2.09 30.29 14.23
N CYS A 38 2.25 31.61 14.16
CA CYS A 38 3.47 32.25 13.65
C CYS A 38 4.62 32.21 14.66
N ASP A 39 4.36 31.94 15.94
CA ASP A 39 5.38 31.74 16.97
C ASP A 39 5.00 30.59 17.92
N VAL A 40 5.99 30.16 18.73
CA VAL A 40 5.84 29.03 19.66
C VAL A 40 4.93 29.36 20.84
N GLN A 41 4.74 30.65 21.13
CA GLN A 41 3.99 31.12 22.31
C GLN A 41 2.48 31.31 22.05
N HIS A 42 2.07 31.40 20.77
CA HIS A 42 0.67 31.51 20.39
C HIS A 42 -0.03 30.14 20.40
N THR A 43 -0.72 29.86 21.52
CA THR A 43 -1.47 28.60 21.69
C THR A 43 -2.83 28.61 20.99
N GLY A 44 -3.31 29.76 20.47
CA GLY A 44 -4.60 29.85 19.80
C GLY A 44 -4.72 29.12 18.44
N HIS A 45 -3.63 28.55 17.94
CA HIS A 45 -3.58 27.80 16.68
C HIS A 45 -2.99 26.40 16.87
N VAL A 46 -3.13 25.83 18.05
CA VAL A 46 -2.74 24.45 18.34
C VAL A 46 -3.92 23.53 18.03
N TYR A 47 -3.71 22.61 17.12
CA TYR A 47 -4.69 21.60 16.73
C TYR A 47 -4.22 20.22 17.23
N ARG A 48 -5.08 19.53 17.95
CA ARG A 48 -4.85 18.16 18.36
C ARG A 48 -5.51 17.24 17.34
N VAL A 49 -4.70 16.45 16.64
CA VAL A 49 -5.16 15.62 15.53
C VAL A 49 -4.89 14.15 15.85
N TYR A 50 -5.94 13.34 15.80
CA TYR A 50 -5.80 11.89 15.77
C TYR A 50 -5.34 11.48 14.39
N VAL A 51 -4.25 10.70 14.31
CA VAL A 51 -3.71 10.18 13.05
C VAL A 51 -3.43 8.70 13.20
N ASN A 52 -3.98 7.89 12.30
CA ASN A 52 -3.70 6.47 12.31
C ASN A 52 -3.56 5.89 10.89
N THR A 53 -2.71 4.88 10.75
CA THR A 53 -2.48 4.13 9.52
C THR A 53 -2.73 2.65 9.76
N PHE A 54 -3.64 2.08 8.99
CA PHE A 54 -4.00 0.67 9.03
C PHE A 54 -3.37 -0.05 7.82
N LEU A 55 -2.26 -0.77 8.07
CA LEU A 55 -1.61 -1.59 7.04
C LEU A 55 -2.47 -2.83 6.74
N GLY A 56 -2.54 -3.20 5.45
CA GLY A 56 -3.36 -4.34 5.02
C GLY A 56 -4.84 -4.02 4.77
N PHE A 57 -5.26 -2.73 4.96
CA PHE A 57 -6.63 -2.27 4.74
C PHE A 57 -6.79 -1.41 3.48
N GLY A 58 -5.75 -1.23 2.69
CA GLY A 58 -5.85 -0.63 1.36
C GLY A 58 -6.58 -1.56 0.38
N GLY A 59 -7.15 -0.99 -0.69
CA GLY A 59 -8.04 -1.71 -1.60
C GLY A 59 -7.44 -2.98 -2.23
N ASN A 60 -6.15 -2.92 -2.62
CA ASN A 60 -5.49 -4.08 -3.26
C ASN A 60 -5.13 -5.17 -2.24
N PHE A 61 -4.64 -4.80 -1.06
CA PHE A 61 -4.35 -5.76 0.00
C PHE A 61 -5.62 -6.41 0.56
N ALA A 62 -6.69 -5.64 0.74
CA ALA A 62 -7.98 -6.18 1.14
C ALA A 62 -8.50 -7.18 0.12
N ARG A 63 -8.33 -6.91 -1.20
CA ARG A 63 -8.69 -7.84 -2.27
C ARG A 63 -7.88 -9.13 -2.19
N GLN A 64 -6.57 -9.05 -1.97
CA GLN A 64 -5.72 -10.24 -1.79
C GLN A 64 -6.19 -11.10 -0.62
N ARG A 65 -6.48 -10.48 0.52
CA ARG A 65 -7.00 -11.19 1.71
C ARG A 65 -8.37 -11.82 1.46
N TYR A 66 -9.23 -11.16 0.69
CA TYR A 66 -10.50 -11.71 0.26
C TYR A 66 -10.31 -12.95 -0.61
N GLU A 67 -9.43 -12.87 -1.61
CA GLU A 67 -9.11 -14.00 -2.49
C GLU A 67 -8.59 -15.20 -1.71
N GLU A 68 -7.69 -14.98 -0.74
CA GLU A 68 -7.18 -16.01 0.16
C GLU A 68 -8.30 -16.63 1.03
N LEU A 69 -9.19 -15.77 1.57
CA LEU A 69 -10.32 -16.22 2.37
C LEU A 69 -11.25 -17.14 1.55
N VAL A 70 -11.68 -16.69 0.37
CA VAL A 70 -12.58 -17.43 -0.51
C VAL A 70 -11.95 -18.73 -0.98
N LEU A 71 -10.69 -18.69 -1.38
CA LEU A 71 -9.94 -19.87 -1.80
C LEU A 71 -9.89 -20.90 -0.66
N ASN A 72 -9.47 -20.51 0.54
CA ASN A 72 -9.36 -21.39 1.69
C ASN A 72 -10.72 -21.96 2.09
N GLN A 73 -11.76 -21.13 2.17
CA GLN A 73 -13.11 -21.58 2.50
C GLN A 73 -13.65 -22.56 1.47
N THR A 74 -13.45 -22.32 0.20
CA THR A 74 -13.91 -23.20 -0.88
C THR A 74 -13.20 -24.55 -0.84
N TYR A 75 -11.87 -24.56 -0.64
CA TYR A 75 -11.12 -25.82 -0.53
C TYR A 75 -11.52 -26.63 0.71
N VAL A 76 -11.72 -25.97 1.85
CA VAL A 76 -12.21 -26.64 3.06
C VAL A 76 -13.62 -27.21 2.84
N HIS A 77 -14.52 -26.42 2.25
CA HIS A 77 -15.88 -26.83 1.96
C HIS A 77 -15.93 -28.03 1.00
N ASN A 78 -15.16 -27.98 -0.10
CA ASN A 78 -15.03 -29.08 -1.06
C ASN A 78 -14.55 -30.38 -0.39
N ARG A 79 -13.53 -30.25 0.49
CA ARG A 79 -12.99 -31.41 1.20
C ARG A 79 -13.99 -32.04 2.15
N LEU A 80 -14.80 -31.22 2.84
CA LEU A 80 -15.78 -31.70 3.81
C LEU A 80 -17.01 -32.33 3.13
N HIS A 81 -17.41 -31.83 1.96
CA HIS A 81 -18.66 -32.24 1.29
C HIS A 81 -18.44 -33.01 0.01
N GLY A 82 -17.19 -33.35 -0.34
CA GLY A 82 -16.88 -34.05 -1.58
C GLY A 82 -17.22 -33.27 -2.87
N GLN A 83 -17.26 -31.93 -2.77
CA GLN A 83 -17.59 -31.05 -3.90
C GLN A 83 -16.33 -30.67 -4.70
N GLN A 84 -16.54 -30.13 -5.90
CA GLN A 84 -15.47 -29.67 -6.80
C GLN A 84 -15.68 -28.22 -7.24
N THR A 85 -16.32 -27.41 -6.41
CA THR A 85 -16.56 -26.01 -6.70
C THR A 85 -15.23 -25.25 -6.86
N GLY A 86 -15.10 -24.50 -7.94
CA GLY A 86 -13.92 -23.68 -8.23
C GLY A 86 -12.69 -24.45 -8.72
N LEU A 87 -12.72 -25.80 -8.80
CA LEU A 87 -11.56 -26.60 -9.24
C LEU A 87 -11.47 -26.69 -10.77
N SER A 88 -12.51 -26.34 -11.49
CA SER A 88 -12.52 -26.32 -12.97
C SER A 88 -13.36 -25.15 -13.50
N PRO A 89 -13.12 -24.72 -14.75
CA PRO A 89 -13.96 -23.71 -15.40
C PRO A 89 -15.43 -24.12 -15.53
N LYS A 90 -15.74 -25.43 -15.51
CA LYS A 90 -17.12 -25.95 -15.61
C LYS A 90 -17.88 -25.83 -14.30
N THR A 91 -17.18 -25.79 -13.17
CA THR A 91 -17.74 -25.72 -11.83
C THR A 91 -17.15 -24.53 -11.07
N PRO A 92 -17.26 -23.28 -11.57
CA PRO A 92 -16.62 -22.13 -10.95
C PRO A 92 -17.23 -21.83 -9.58
N PHE A 93 -16.44 -21.21 -8.71
CA PHE A 93 -16.98 -20.57 -7.52
C PHE A 93 -17.78 -19.33 -7.94
N LEU A 94 -19.00 -19.17 -7.41
CA LEU A 94 -19.82 -18.00 -7.69
C LEU A 94 -19.45 -16.85 -6.75
N ASP A 95 -18.59 -15.97 -7.25
CA ASP A 95 -18.05 -14.82 -6.49
C ASP A 95 -19.10 -13.67 -6.44
N PRO A 96 -19.65 -13.34 -5.26
CA PRO A 96 -20.62 -12.24 -5.13
C PRO A 96 -19.97 -10.86 -5.35
N CYS A 97 -18.65 -10.75 -5.20
CA CYS A 97 -17.88 -9.51 -5.33
C CYS A 97 -17.40 -9.19 -6.76
N LEU A 98 -17.84 -9.96 -7.75
CA LEU A 98 -17.58 -9.71 -9.17
C LEU A 98 -18.88 -9.47 -9.94
N PRO A 99 -18.88 -8.64 -11.00
CA PRO A 99 -20.05 -8.42 -11.85
C PRO A 99 -20.57 -9.72 -12.47
N VAL A 100 -21.88 -9.77 -12.75
CA VAL A 100 -22.54 -10.98 -13.27
C VAL A 100 -21.86 -11.50 -14.55
N GLY A 101 -21.49 -12.79 -14.52
CA GLY A 101 -20.95 -13.50 -15.68
C GLY A 101 -19.48 -13.21 -15.98
N LEU A 102 -18.79 -12.36 -15.20
CA LEU A 102 -17.36 -12.20 -15.32
C LEU A 102 -16.66 -13.50 -14.89
N GLU A 103 -15.86 -14.07 -15.77
CA GLU A 103 -15.01 -15.22 -15.47
C GLU A 103 -13.59 -14.80 -15.17
N ASP A 104 -13.01 -15.36 -14.11
CA ASP A 104 -11.66 -15.08 -13.68
C ASP A 104 -11.01 -16.29 -13.02
N THR A 105 -9.71 -16.18 -12.78
CA THR A 105 -8.93 -17.21 -12.10
C THR A 105 -8.09 -16.58 -11.00
N VAL A 106 -8.31 -17.04 -9.79
CA VAL A 106 -7.52 -16.64 -8.61
C VAL A 106 -6.42 -17.67 -8.38
N MET A 107 -5.18 -17.21 -8.36
CA MET A 107 -4.01 -18.06 -8.06
C MET A 107 -3.29 -17.53 -6.82
N ARG A 108 -3.22 -18.37 -5.76
CA ARG A 108 -2.55 -18.03 -4.49
C ARG A 108 -1.91 -19.29 -3.90
N GLY A 109 -0.68 -19.16 -3.41
CA GLY A 109 0.01 -20.27 -2.72
C GLY A 109 0.11 -21.58 -3.50
N GLY A 110 0.19 -21.52 -4.83
CA GLY A 110 0.19 -22.70 -5.70
C GLY A 110 -1.18 -23.35 -5.93
N GLN A 111 -2.24 -22.78 -5.37
CA GLN A 111 -3.63 -23.20 -5.58
C GLN A 111 -4.32 -22.31 -6.61
N THR A 112 -5.24 -22.89 -7.37
CA THR A 112 -6.01 -22.20 -8.42
C THR A 112 -7.50 -22.35 -8.14
N LEU A 113 -8.23 -21.24 -8.19
CA LEU A 113 -9.68 -21.19 -8.04
C LEU A 113 -10.28 -20.51 -9.27
N PHE A 114 -11.12 -21.23 -10.01
CA PHE A 114 -11.92 -20.66 -11.09
C PHE A 114 -13.16 -19.98 -10.48
N VAL A 115 -13.35 -18.73 -10.82
CA VAL A 115 -14.47 -17.92 -10.28
C VAL A 115 -15.34 -17.38 -11.39
N ARG A 116 -16.64 -17.22 -11.10
CA ARG A 116 -17.60 -16.54 -11.96
C ARG A 116 -18.40 -15.53 -11.13
N GLY A 117 -18.49 -14.31 -11.59
CA GLY A 117 -19.22 -13.24 -10.92
C GLY A 117 -20.70 -13.54 -10.80
N ARG A 118 -21.24 -13.38 -9.58
CA ARG A 118 -22.67 -13.46 -9.25
C ARG A 118 -23.31 -12.08 -9.14
N GLY A 119 -22.53 -11.04 -8.87
CA GLY A 119 -23.00 -9.66 -8.80
C GLY A 119 -23.89 -9.36 -7.60
N ASP A 120 -23.71 -10.06 -6.49
CA ASP A 120 -24.50 -9.92 -5.27
C ASP A 120 -23.78 -9.02 -4.28
N TRP A 121 -23.97 -7.72 -4.44
CA TRP A 121 -23.26 -6.72 -3.63
C TRP A 121 -23.53 -6.84 -2.12
N PRO A 122 -24.78 -7.08 -1.64
CA PRO A 122 -25.03 -7.31 -0.23
C PRO A 122 -24.26 -8.50 0.34
N ALA A 123 -24.29 -9.65 -0.35
CA ALA A 123 -23.51 -10.82 0.06
C ALA A 123 -22.00 -10.56 0.01
N CYS A 124 -21.52 -9.78 -0.97
CA CYS A 124 -20.13 -9.33 -1.00
C CYS A 124 -19.78 -8.49 0.23
N ALA A 125 -20.60 -7.52 0.60
CA ALA A 125 -20.35 -6.67 1.77
C ALA A 125 -20.32 -7.50 3.07
N GLU A 126 -21.19 -8.48 3.22
CA GLU A 126 -21.21 -9.39 4.37
C GLU A 126 -19.96 -10.25 4.45
N LEU A 127 -19.50 -10.83 3.34
CA LEU A 127 -18.27 -11.62 3.26
C LEU A 127 -17.00 -10.79 3.58
N LEU A 128 -17.04 -9.50 3.39
CA LEU A 128 -15.90 -8.62 3.68
C LEU A 128 -15.83 -8.17 5.14
N GLN A 129 -16.92 -8.26 5.89
CA GLN A 129 -16.97 -7.81 7.29
C GLN A 129 -15.88 -8.44 8.17
N PRO A 130 -15.60 -9.76 8.11
CA PRO A 130 -14.54 -10.38 8.91
C PRO A 130 -13.14 -9.81 8.62
N LEU A 131 -12.90 -9.31 7.42
CA LEU A 131 -11.61 -8.72 7.03
C LEU A 131 -11.28 -7.43 7.79
N LEU A 132 -12.26 -6.76 8.40
CA LEU A 132 -12.04 -5.60 9.27
C LEU A 132 -11.27 -5.96 10.55
N ALA A 133 -11.23 -7.23 10.92
CA ALA A 133 -10.46 -7.70 12.09
C ALA A 133 -8.94 -7.67 11.88
N GLY A 134 -8.46 -7.51 10.65
CA GLY A 134 -7.04 -7.46 10.32
C GLY A 134 -6.42 -8.84 10.01
N PRO A 135 -5.24 -8.86 9.38
CA PRO A 135 -4.58 -10.10 8.98
C PRO A 135 -4.02 -10.93 10.14
N ASN A 136 -3.71 -10.28 11.28
CA ASN A 136 -3.19 -10.94 12.49
C ASN A 136 -3.96 -10.47 13.71
N SER A 137 -4.26 -11.38 14.63
CA SER A 137 -5.00 -11.11 15.88
C SER A 137 -4.32 -10.09 16.81
N SER A 138 -3.02 -9.84 16.63
CA SER A 138 -2.20 -8.92 17.43
C SER A 138 -1.93 -7.55 16.77
N GLN A 139 -2.17 -7.39 15.47
CA GLN A 139 -1.95 -6.13 14.76
C GLN A 139 -3.27 -5.45 14.42
N ALA A 140 -3.26 -4.13 14.50
CA ALA A 140 -4.28 -3.13 14.25
C ALA A 140 -5.53 -3.62 13.50
N SER A 141 -6.44 -4.25 14.21
CA SER A 141 -7.81 -4.48 13.74
C SER A 141 -8.49 -3.13 13.57
N LEU A 142 -9.09 -2.85 12.41
CA LEU A 142 -9.84 -1.61 12.20
C LEU A 142 -11.01 -1.48 13.18
N VAL A 143 -11.58 -2.59 13.64
CA VAL A 143 -12.69 -2.60 14.61
C VAL A 143 -12.20 -2.41 16.05
N ARG A 144 -11.06 -3.01 16.41
CA ARG A 144 -10.55 -3.03 17.80
C ARG A 144 -9.55 -1.92 18.11
N ALA A 145 -8.91 -1.33 17.09
CA ALA A 145 -7.97 -0.25 17.29
C ALA A 145 -8.62 0.91 18.04
N TYR A 146 -7.85 1.53 18.94
CA TYR A 146 -8.27 2.77 19.55
C TYR A 146 -8.56 3.81 18.48
N LYS A 147 -9.70 4.47 18.62
CA LYS A 147 -10.09 5.64 17.82
C LYS A 147 -10.54 6.72 18.80
N ALA A 148 -9.96 7.90 18.66
CA ALA A 148 -10.48 9.04 19.38
C ALA A 148 -11.93 9.33 18.95
N PRO A 149 -12.79 9.82 19.84
CA PRO A 149 -14.16 10.18 19.47
C PRO A 149 -14.18 11.16 18.30
N ILE A 150 -15.06 10.92 17.33
CA ILE A 150 -15.29 11.83 16.20
C ILE A 150 -16.49 12.70 16.54
N ASP A 151 -16.29 14.02 16.49
CA ASP A 151 -17.39 14.97 16.55
C ASP A 151 -18.03 15.13 15.15
N PHE A 152 -18.93 14.23 14.82
CA PHE A 152 -19.63 14.26 13.52
C PHE A 152 -20.51 15.50 13.33
N GLY A 153 -20.88 16.19 14.39
CA GLY A 153 -21.69 17.42 14.31
C GLY A 153 -20.90 18.62 13.78
N ASN A 154 -19.60 18.68 14.12
CA ASN A 154 -18.73 19.83 13.82
C ASN A 154 -17.58 19.47 12.87
N SER A 155 -17.53 18.25 12.35
CA SER A 155 -16.46 17.81 11.45
C SER A 155 -16.92 17.70 10.01
N GLU A 156 -16.05 18.01 9.06
CA GLU A 156 -16.19 17.72 7.65
C GLU A 156 -15.05 16.77 7.22
N PHE A 157 -15.38 15.71 6.48
CA PHE A 157 -14.41 14.71 6.05
C PHE A 157 -14.26 14.68 4.54
N TYR A 158 -13.01 14.47 4.11
CA TYR A 158 -12.65 14.28 2.71
C TYR A 158 -12.06 12.89 2.51
N GLY A 159 -12.65 12.12 1.59
CA GLY A 159 -12.16 10.82 1.15
C GLY A 159 -11.35 10.95 -0.14
N PHE A 160 -10.02 10.74 -0.04
CA PHE A 160 -9.10 10.86 -1.17
C PHE A 160 -8.73 9.49 -1.76
N SER A 161 -8.11 9.51 -2.95
CA SER A 161 -7.56 8.34 -3.63
C SER A 161 -8.66 7.30 -3.90
N GLU A 162 -8.56 6.08 -3.39
CA GLU A 162 -9.54 5.02 -3.68
C GLU A 162 -10.97 5.37 -3.25
N PHE A 163 -11.16 6.22 -2.23
CA PHE A 163 -12.49 6.73 -1.90
C PHE A 163 -13.09 7.56 -3.05
N PHE A 164 -12.29 8.40 -3.67
CA PHE A 164 -12.72 9.19 -4.83
C PHE A 164 -12.87 8.30 -6.07
N TYR A 165 -11.87 7.49 -6.39
CA TYR A 165 -11.90 6.67 -7.59
C TYR A 165 -13.04 5.66 -7.59
N CYS A 166 -13.34 5.05 -6.45
CA CYS A 166 -14.44 4.12 -6.29
C CYS A 166 -15.81 4.77 -6.48
N THR A 167 -15.97 6.04 -6.07
CA THR A 167 -17.24 6.76 -6.24
C THR A 167 -17.35 7.41 -7.62
N GLU A 168 -16.27 7.95 -8.18
CA GLU A 168 -16.34 8.75 -9.40
C GLU A 168 -16.11 7.94 -10.68
N ASP A 169 -15.07 7.08 -10.72
CA ASP A 169 -14.61 6.56 -12.01
C ASP A 169 -15.67 5.74 -12.75
N VAL A 170 -16.46 4.96 -12.01
CA VAL A 170 -17.46 4.05 -12.57
C VAL A 170 -18.88 4.47 -12.20
N LEU A 171 -19.13 4.83 -10.94
CA LEU A 171 -20.48 5.15 -10.47
C LEU A 171 -20.88 6.60 -10.73
N ARG A 172 -19.92 7.50 -11.04
CA ARG A 172 -20.14 8.93 -11.29
C ARG A 172 -20.81 9.66 -10.12
N LEU A 173 -20.43 9.27 -8.89
CA LEU A 173 -20.96 9.78 -7.62
C LEU A 173 -19.90 10.52 -6.80
N GLY A 174 -18.85 11.04 -7.43
CA GLY A 174 -17.85 11.88 -6.76
C GLY A 174 -18.45 13.13 -6.13
N GLY A 175 -17.80 13.66 -5.11
CA GLY A 175 -18.31 14.79 -4.35
C GLY A 175 -19.02 14.36 -3.06
N ARG A 176 -20.18 14.90 -2.75
CA ARG A 176 -20.90 14.59 -1.51
C ARG A 176 -21.32 13.12 -1.46
N TYR A 177 -20.82 12.42 -0.47
CA TYR A 177 -21.15 11.01 -0.25
C TYR A 177 -22.52 10.86 0.40
N SER A 178 -23.31 9.91 -0.08
CA SER A 178 -24.58 9.47 0.50
C SER A 178 -24.59 7.95 0.50
N ALA A 179 -24.64 7.33 1.69
CA ALA A 179 -24.62 5.87 1.80
C ALA A 179 -25.79 5.21 1.04
N PRO A 180 -27.04 5.67 1.12
CA PRO A 180 -28.14 5.07 0.35
C PRO A 180 -27.94 5.17 -1.16
N THR A 181 -27.53 6.33 -1.68
CA THR A 181 -27.28 6.53 -3.11
C THR A 181 -26.12 5.67 -3.60
N PHE A 182 -25.03 5.64 -2.83
CA PHE A 182 -23.85 4.85 -3.15
C PHE A 182 -24.13 3.34 -3.18
N THR A 183 -24.83 2.82 -2.16
CA THR A 183 -25.18 1.40 -2.10
C THR A 183 -26.13 0.98 -3.21
N SER A 184 -27.13 1.81 -3.52
CA SER A 184 -28.06 1.56 -4.63
C SER A 184 -27.32 1.49 -5.97
N ALA A 185 -26.47 2.47 -6.27
CA ALA A 185 -25.68 2.49 -7.50
C ALA A 185 -24.68 1.32 -7.58
N ALA A 186 -24.06 0.96 -6.46
CA ALA A 186 -23.16 -0.19 -6.41
C ALA A 186 -23.89 -1.52 -6.64
N GLN A 187 -25.07 -1.71 -6.06
CA GLN A 187 -25.91 -2.87 -6.30
C GLN A 187 -26.37 -2.95 -7.76
N GLU A 188 -26.83 -1.84 -8.31
CA GLU A 188 -27.23 -1.76 -9.72
C GLU A 188 -26.05 -2.11 -10.63
N TYR A 189 -24.88 -1.54 -10.39
CA TYR A 189 -23.68 -1.85 -11.17
C TYR A 189 -23.33 -3.34 -11.11
N CYS A 190 -23.29 -3.92 -9.92
CA CYS A 190 -22.86 -5.31 -9.70
C CYS A 190 -23.81 -6.33 -10.33
N SER A 191 -25.11 -6.03 -10.34
CA SER A 191 -26.14 -6.89 -10.96
C SER A 191 -26.10 -6.89 -12.49
N GLN A 192 -25.31 -6.00 -13.10
CA GLN A 192 -25.19 -5.96 -14.55
C GLN A 192 -24.25 -7.03 -15.10
N ARG A 193 -24.53 -7.51 -16.31
CA ARG A 193 -23.67 -8.46 -17.00
C ARG A 193 -22.35 -7.81 -17.42
N TRP A 194 -21.27 -8.54 -17.29
CA TRP A 194 -19.92 -8.09 -17.63
C TRP A 194 -19.83 -7.58 -19.09
N GLU A 195 -20.51 -8.23 -20.03
CA GLU A 195 -20.55 -7.80 -21.42
C GLU A 195 -21.13 -6.39 -21.57
N VAL A 196 -22.21 -6.10 -20.83
CA VAL A 196 -22.84 -4.75 -20.84
C VAL A 196 -21.91 -3.71 -20.26
N LEU A 197 -21.22 -4.01 -19.14
CA LEU A 197 -20.28 -3.10 -18.53
C LEU A 197 -19.09 -2.79 -19.44
N THR A 198 -18.56 -3.81 -20.11
CA THR A 198 -17.46 -3.64 -21.08
C THR A 198 -17.91 -2.89 -22.34
N GLN A 199 -19.13 -3.06 -22.79
CA GLN A 199 -19.70 -2.30 -23.89
C GLN A 199 -19.85 -0.81 -23.52
N ARG A 200 -20.37 -0.51 -22.33
CA ARG A 200 -20.45 0.87 -21.80
C ARG A 200 -19.05 1.50 -21.69
N PHE A 201 -18.06 0.75 -21.25
CA PHE A 201 -16.67 1.21 -21.17
C PHE A 201 -16.12 1.59 -22.56
N ARG A 202 -16.30 0.72 -23.55
CA ARG A 202 -15.91 1.00 -24.95
C ARG A 202 -16.65 2.21 -25.53
N GLY A 203 -17.87 2.45 -25.08
CA GLY A 203 -18.68 3.62 -25.45
C GLY A 203 -18.31 4.91 -24.71
N GLY A 204 -17.29 4.91 -23.82
CA GLY A 204 -16.83 6.09 -23.09
C GLY A 204 -17.82 6.63 -22.04
N LEU A 205 -18.70 5.78 -21.50
CA LEU A 205 -19.73 6.19 -20.52
C LEU A 205 -19.20 6.34 -19.08
N TYR A 206 -17.95 5.97 -18.83
CA TYR A 206 -17.29 6.10 -17.53
C TYR A 206 -16.31 7.28 -17.52
N SER A 207 -15.68 7.53 -16.37
CA SER A 207 -14.63 8.56 -16.25
C SER A 207 -13.45 8.25 -17.18
N ALA A 208 -12.72 9.28 -17.60
CA ALA A 208 -11.48 9.13 -18.36
C ALA A 208 -10.40 8.33 -17.61
N HIS A 209 -10.50 8.24 -16.28
CA HIS A 209 -9.61 7.44 -15.43
C HIS A 209 -10.07 5.99 -15.25
N ALA A 210 -11.28 5.64 -15.71
CA ALA A 210 -11.76 4.27 -15.65
C ALA A 210 -10.93 3.35 -16.56
N ASP A 211 -10.61 2.18 -16.07
CA ASP A 211 -9.96 1.10 -16.81
C ASP A 211 -10.66 -0.24 -16.56
N GLN A 212 -10.27 -1.28 -17.28
CA GLN A 212 -10.87 -2.61 -17.11
C GLN A 212 -10.66 -3.18 -15.71
N HIS A 213 -9.54 -2.87 -15.06
CA HIS A 213 -9.25 -3.32 -13.70
C HIS A 213 -10.20 -2.66 -12.70
N ARG A 214 -10.50 -1.37 -12.87
CA ARG A 214 -11.47 -0.65 -12.03
C ARG A 214 -12.87 -1.21 -12.23
N LEU A 215 -13.28 -1.46 -13.45
CA LEU A 215 -14.58 -2.07 -13.75
C LEU A 215 -14.70 -3.47 -13.11
N LYS A 216 -13.69 -4.31 -13.30
CA LYS A 216 -13.66 -5.68 -12.78
C LYS A 216 -13.87 -5.73 -11.28
N TYR A 217 -13.19 -4.86 -10.53
CA TYR A 217 -13.18 -4.90 -9.08
C TYR A 217 -14.09 -3.86 -8.41
N GLN A 218 -14.90 -3.15 -9.16
CA GLN A 218 -15.80 -2.12 -8.62
C GLN A 218 -16.75 -2.67 -7.54
N CYS A 219 -17.29 -3.88 -7.73
CA CYS A 219 -18.17 -4.52 -6.74
C CYS A 219 -17.45 -4.74 -5.42
N PHE A 220 -16.25 -5.33 -5.48
CA PHE A 220 -15.43 -5.54 -4.29
C PHE A 220 -15.05 -4.20 -3.64
N LYS A 221 -14.57 -3.24 -4.41
CA LYS A 221 -14.07 -1.96 -3.89
C LYS A 221 -15.17 -1.13 -3.25
N SER A 222 -16.35 -1.10 -3.84
CA SER A 222 -17.51 -0.39 -3.28
C SER A 222 -18.01 -1.04 -1.99
N ALA A 223 -18.08 -2.35 -1.93
CA ALA A 223 -18.44 -3.08 -0.72
C ALA A 223 -17.38 -2.89 0.39
N TRP A 224 -16.08 -2.94 0.04
CA TRP A 224 -14.99 -2.69 0.98
C TRP A 224 -15.01 -1.26 1.53
N MET A 225 -15.18 -0.26 0.67
CA MET A 225 -15.31 1.14 1.07
C MET A 225 -16.47 1.33 2.05
N TYR A 226 -17.63 0.74 1.77
CA TYR A 226 -18.78 0.79 2.66
C TYR A 226 -18.48 0.18 4.02
N GLN A 227 -17.87 -1.01 4.06
CA GLN A 227 -17.48 -1.69 5.30
C GLN A 227 -16.47 -0.87 6.11
N VAL A 228 -15.46 -0.29 5.46
CA VAL A 228 -14.47 0.57 6.11
C VAL A 228 -15.10 1.80 6.74
N LEU A 229 -15.98 2.49 6.01
CA LEU A 229 -16.63 3.71 6.51
C LEU A 229 -17.60 3.41 7.65
N HIS A 230 -18.55 2.51 7.43
CA HIS A 230 -19.67 2.36 8.35
C HIS A 230 -19.43 1.34 9.46
N GLN A 231 -18.73 0.24 9.20
CA GLN A 231 -18.40 -0.78 10.22
C GLN A 231 -17.03 -0.55 10.84
N GLY A 232 -16.06 -0.04 10.05
CA GLY A 232 -14.71 0.25 10.52
C GLY A 232 -14.62 1.54 11.31
N PHE A 233 -14.89 2.67 10.68
CA PHE A 233 -14.80 4.01 11.28
C PHE A 233 -16.11 4.48 11.92
N ARG A 234 -17.20 3.77 11.73
CA ARG A 234 -18.53 4.05 12.30
C ARG A 234 -19.12 5.39 11.87
N PHE A 235 -18.89 5.79 10.62
CA PHE A 235 -19.60 6.92 10.04
C PHE A 235 -21.12 6.63 10.04
N PRO A 236 -21.96 7.55 10.51
CA PRO A 236 -23.40 7.41 10.41
C PRO A 236 -23.84 7.27 8.94
N LEU A 237 -24.91 6.52 8.70
CA LEU A 237 -25.40 6.32 7.31
C LEU A 237 -25.96 7.59 6.69
N ASP A 238 -26.44 8.49 7.52
CA ASP A 238 -27.02 9.77 7.16
C ASP A 238 -26.04 10.95 7.30
N TYR A 239 -24.73 10.66 7.52
CA TYR A 239 -23.71 11.69 7.71
C TYR A 239 -23.53 12.55 6.45
N PRO A 240 -23.86 13.87 6.52
CA PRO A 240 -23.93 14.71 5.33
C PRO A 240 -22.61 15.35 4.92
N SER A 241 -21.62 15.35 5.80
CA SER A 241 -20.38 16.15 5.64
C SER A 241 -19.18 15.31 5.25
N LEU A 242 -19.41 14.14 4.61
CA LEU A 242 -18.37 13.37 3.94
C LEU A 242 -18.39 13.68 2.45
N ARG A 243 -17.24 14.05 1.91
CA ARG A 243 -17.03 14.27 0.48
C ARG A 243 -15.92 13.39 -0.04
N THR A 244 -16.08 12.84 -1.24
CA THR A 244 -14.99 12.19 -1.96
C THR A 244 -14.42 13.16 -2.98
N ALA A 245 -13.10 13.37 -2.96
CA ALA A 245 -12.47 14.39 -3.77
C ALA A 245 -11.07 13.96 -4.23
N GLN A 246 -10.68 14.40 -5.40
CA GLN A 246 -9.29 14.35 -5.87
C GLN A 246 -8.55 15.62 -5.47
N LEU A 247 -9.23 16.74 -5.54
CA LEU A 247 -8.69 18.07 -5.26
C LEU A 247 -9.49 18.73 -4.13
N VAL A 248 -8.84 19.59 -3.36
CA VAL A 248 -9.46 20.50 -2.41
C VAL A 248 -9.12 21.92 -2.81
N TYR A 249 -10.12 22.77 -3.05
CA TYR A 249 -9.96 24.12 -3.60
C TYR A 249 -9.10 24.14 -4.87
N ASP A 250 -9.37 23.21 -5.81
CA ASP A 250 -8.66 23.01 -7.07
C ASP A 250 -7.15 22.70 -6.94
N ARG A 251 -6.74 22.20 -5.79
CA ARG A 251 -5.35 21.83 -5.51
C ARG A 251 -5.23 20.40 -5.02
N GLU A 252 -4.17 19.75 -5.45
CA GLU A 252 -3.81 18.44 -4.91
C GLU A 252 -3.42 18.53 -3.44
N VAL A 253 -3.95 17.62 -2.63
CA VAL A 253 -3.56 17.48 -1.23
C VAL A 253 -2.28 16.66 -1.15
N GLN A 254 -1.19 17.31 -0.80
CA GLN A 254 0.14 16.70 -0.67
C GLN A 254 0.65 16.85 0.76
N TRP A 255 0.76 15.75 1.48
CA TRP A 255 1.28 15.76 2.85
C TRP A 255 2.74 16.22 2.93
N THR A 256 3.56 15.94 1.92
CA THR A 256 4.98 16.33 1.85
C THR A 256 5.14 17.84 1.85
N LEU A 257 4.31 18.55 1.07
CA LEU A 257 4.32 20.02 1.06
C LEU A 257 3.92 20.57 2.43
N GLY A 258 2.86 20.06 3.03
CA GLY A 258 2.43 20.45 4.37
C GLY A 258 3.50 20.19 5.44
N ALA A 259 4.17 19.03 5.37
CA ALA A 259 5.26 18.68 6.29
C ALA A 259 6.46 19.63 6.15
N ILE A 260 6.85 19.98 4.93
CA ILE A 260 7.93 20.94 4.68
C ILE A 260 7.54 22.32 5.22
N LEU A 261 6.37 22.84 4.87
CA LEU A 261 5.90 24.13 5.35
C LEU A 261 5.82 24.16 6.88
N TYR A 262 5.29 23.10 7.50
CA TYR A 262 5.24 22.98 8.94
C TYR A 262 6.63 22.97 9.60
N LYS A 263 7.56 22.17 9.07
CA LYS A 263 8.92 22.04 9.60
C LYS A 263 9.76 23.31 9.40
N THR A 264 9.49 24.07 8.34
CA THR A 264 10.26 25.27 7.98
C THR A 264 9.61 26.58 8.45
N ARG A 265 8.41 26.54 9.08
CA ARG A 265 7.64 27.74 9.45
C ARG A 265 8.35 28.74 10.36
N PHE A 266 9.29 28.25 11.18
CA PHE A 266 10.08 29.08 12.10
C PHE A 266 11.50 29.36 11.56
N LEU A 267 11.83 28.90 10.36
CA LEU A 267 13.12 29.26 9.77
C LEU A 267 13.09 30.72 9.31
N PRO A 268 14.13 31.51 9.59
CA PRO A 268 14.23 32.91 9.18
C PRO A 268 14.46 33.03 7.68
N LEU A 269 13.47 32.64 6.87
CA LEU A 269 13.58 32.62 5.40
C LEU A 269 13.74 34.01 4.78
N ARG A 270 13.48 35.09 5.56
CA ARG A 270 13.59 36.48 5.13
C ARG A 270 14.72 37.24 5.81
N ASP A 271 15.49 36.63 6.68
CA ASP A 271 16.59 37.30 7.33
C ASP A 271 17.79 37.33 6.38
N LEU A 272 17.93 38.44 5.65
CA LEU A 272 19.00 38.71 4.68
C LEU A 272 20.37 38.95 5.34
N ARG A 273 20.51 38.83 6.64
CA ARG A 273 21.80 38.88 7.33
C ARG A 273 22.61 37.63 7.00
N GLN A 274 23.58 37.83 6.14
CA GLN A 274 24.46 36.78 5.59
C GLN A 274 25.15 35.90 6.64
N GLU A 275 25.25 36.32 7.90
CA GLU A 275 25.85 35.55 8.98
C GLU A 275 24.96 34.43 9.52
N SER A 276 23.66 34.66 9.64
CA SER A 276 22.73 33.63 10.12
C SER A 276 22.53 32.53 9.08
N ILE A 277 22.53 32.87 7.80
CA ILE A 277 22.44 31.91 6.70
C ILE A 277 23.70 31.04 6.64
N ARG A 278 24.89 31.60 6.88
CA ARG A 278 26.17 30.83 6.94
C ARG A 278 26.18 29.85 8.12
N GLN A 279 25.67 30.25 9.29
CA GLN A 279 25.61 29.35 10.47
C GLN A 279 24.54 28.24 10.28
N ALA A 280 23.37 28.56 9.76
CA ALA A 280 22.36 27.57 9.45
C ALA A 280 22.83 26.63 8.32
N HIS A 281 23.43 27.14 7.26
CA HIS A 281 24.05 26.32 6.21
C HIS A 281 25.20 25.45 6.75
N ALA A 282 26.03 25.97 7.62
CA ALA A 282 27.15 25.21 8.23
C ALA A 282 26.60 24.08 9.16
N SER A 283 25.51 24.31 9.88
CA SER A 283 24.89 23.28 10.73
C SER A 283 24.17 22.21 9.90
N TRP A 284 23.50 22.58 8.81
CA TRP A 284 22.88 21.65 7.88
C TRP A 284 23.90 20.79 7.13
N LEU A 285 24.99 21.41 6.71
CA LEU A 285 26.08 20.73 6.03
C LEU A 285 26.87 19.80 6.97
N ARG A 286 26.94 20.10 8.28
CA ARG A 286 27.54 19.19 9.28
C ARG A 286 26.75 17.90 9.51
N LEU A 287 25.45 17.88 9.23
CA LEU A 287 24.61 16.69 9.29
C LEU A 287 24.61 15.88 7.98
N SER A 288 25.18 16.40 6.91
CA SER A 288 25.29 15.67 5.66
C SER A 288 26.38 14.61 5.76
N PHE A 289 26.11 13.40 5.27
CA PHE A 289 27.05 12.28 5.13
C PHE A 289 28.37 12.71 4.46
N VAL A 290 28.33 13.65 3.51
CA VAL A 290 29.49 14.17 2.79
C VAL A 290 30.38 15.04 3.68
N TYR A 291 29.86 15.67 4.71
CA TYR A 291 30.61 16.52 5.65
C TYR A 291 31.18 15.76 6.85
N ASN A 292 30.79 14.51 7.06
CA ASN A 292 31.47 13.64 8.00
C ASN A 292 32.71 13.04 7.30
N HIS A 293 33.80 13.79 7.32
CA HIS A 293 35.07 13.41 6.66
C HIS A 293 35.51 11.99 7.06
N TYR A 294 35.30 11.59 8.29
CA TYR A 294 35.65 10.24 8.76
C TYR A 294 34.83 9.17 8.07
N LEU A 295 33.53 9.38 7.94
CA LEU A 295 32.63 8.43 7.27
C LEU A 295 32.90 8.39 5.76
N PHE A 296 33.18 9.55 5.15
CA PHE A 296 33.53 9.64 3.73
C PHE A 296 34.84 8.88 3.44
N PHE A 297 35.90 9.13 4.23
CA PHE A 297 37.16 8.40 4.09
C PHE A 297 37.02 6.91 4.41
N ALA A 298 36.21 6.54 5.38
CA ALA A 298 35.90 5.12 5.68
C ALA A 298 35.24 4.43 4.48
N CYS A 299 34.28 5.07 3.81
CA CYS A 299 33.65 4.53 2.61
C CYS A 299 34.64 4.40 1.45
N ILE A 300 35.51 5.39 1.22
CA ILE A 300 36.55 5.29 0.19
C ILE A 300 37.50 4.13 0.49
N LEU A 301 37.90 3.98 1.76
CA LEU A 301 38.80 2.90 2.17
C LEU A 301 38.19 1.53 1.95
N VAL A 302 36.90 1.35 2.26
CA VAL A 302 36.17 0.09 2.02
C VAL A 302 36.10 -0.21 0.53
N VAL A 303 35.80 0.77 -0.31
CA VAL A 303 35.76 0.60 -1.77
C VAL A 303 37.15 0.25 -2.31
N ALA A 304 38.20 0.96 -1.88
CA ALA A 304 39.57 0.68 -2.29
C ALA A 304 40.01 -0.73 -1.87
N LEU A 305 39.67 -1.16 -0.65
CA LEU A 305 39.95 -2.50 -0.15
C LEU A 305 39.22 -3.57 -0.99
N ALA A 306 37.96 -3.35 -1.32
CA ALA A 306 37.20 -4.26 -2.17
C ALA A 306 37.80 -4.41 -3.57
N ILE A 307 38.26 -3.28 -4.17
CA ILE A 307 38.95 -3.30 -5.47
C ILE A 307 40.27 -4.09 -5.37
N VAL A 308 41.09 -3.83 -4.34
CA VAL A 308 42.35 -4.55 -4.12
C VAL A 308 42.09 -6.07 -3.96
N LEU A 309 41.14 -6.46 -3.14
CA LEU A 309 40.79 -7.86 -2.94
C LEU A 309 40.29 -8.50 -4.25
N TYR A 310 39.51 -7.79 -5.04
CA TYR A 310 39.06 -8.23 -6.35
C TYR A 310 40.23 -8.45 -7.32
N LEU A 311 41.15 -7.50 -7.39
CA LEU A 311 42.36 -7.60 -8.23
C LEU A 311 43.28 -8.75 -7.78
N LEU A 312 43.44 -8.94 -6.48
CA LEU A 312 44.21 -10.07 -5.92
C LEU A 312 43.55 -11.42 -6.28
N ARG A 313 42.23 -11.48 -6.24
CA ARG A 313 41.45 -12.65 -6.64
C ARG A 313 41.63 -12.94 -8.14
N LEU A 314 41.55 -11.94 -9.00
CA LEU A 314 41.81 -12.07 -10.44
C LEU A 314 43.23 -12.56 -10.72
N ARG A 315 44.25 -11.98 -10.04
CA ARG A 315 45.64 -12.42 -10.15
C ARG A 315 45.83 -13.87 -9.70
N ARG A 316 45.12 -14.32 -8.65
CA ARG A 316 45.15 -15.72 -8.22
C ARG A 316 44.54 -16.67 -9.26
N ILE A 317 43.41 -16.27 -9.83
CA ILE A 317 42.74 -17.05 -10.90
C ILE A 317 43.64 -17.13 -12.12
N HIS A 318 44.20 -16.01 -12.56
CA HIS A 318 45.10 -15.97 -13.72
C HIS A 318 46.35 -16.81 -13.51
N ARG A 319 46.98 -16.73 -12.32
CA ARG A 319 48.14 -17.60 -11.98
C ARG A 319 47.78 -19.08 -11.94
N ARG A 320 46.55 -19.45 -11.54
CA ARG A 320 46.09 -20.84 -11.57
C ARG A 320 45.86 -21.32 -13.00
N GLN A 321 45.30 -20.49 -13.87
CA GLN A 321 45.11 -20.80 -15.27
C GLN A 321 46.47 -20.96 -16.01
N LEU A 322 47.45 -20.09 -15.75
CA LEU A 322 48.80 -20.21 -16.32
C LEU A 322 49.47 -21.52 -15.85
N ARG A 323 49.38 -21.88 -14.57
CA ARG A 323 49.93 -23.15 -14.06
C ARG A 323 49.25 -24.36 -14.67
N ALA A 324 47.92 -24.32 -14.86
CA ALA A 324 47.15 -25.37 -15.51
C ALA A 324 47.58 -25.51 -16.99
N ALA A 325 47.74 -24.39 -17.70
CA ALA A 325 48.24 -24.38 -19.07
C ALA A 325 49.68 -24.92 -19.20
N GLN A 326 50.58 -24.60 -18.28
CA GLN A 326 51.93 -25.15 -18.23
C GLN A 326 51.94 -26.66 -17.95
N LEU A 327 51.08 -27.14 -17.07
CA LEU A 327 50.94 -28.57 -16.81
C LEU A 327 50.38 -29.32 -18.01
N THR A 328 49.45 -28.77 -18.78
CA THR A 328 48.96 -29.36 -20.04
C THR A 328 50.03 -29.40 -21.12
N LEU A 329 50.88 -28.39 -21.23
CA LEU A 329 52.02 -28.37 -22.15
C LEU A 329 53.07 -29.45 -21.78
N LEU A 330 53.39 -29.59 -20.49
CA LEU A 330 54.28 -30.61 -19.99
C LEU A 330 53.77 -32.06 -20.20
N TRP A 331 52.43 -32.22 -20.17
CA TRP A 331 51.78 -33.50 -20.50
C TRP A 331 51.84 -33.80 -22.01
N LEU A 332 51.64 -32.82 -22.86
CA LEU A 332 51.76 -32.95 -24.32
C LEU A 332 53.22 -33.29 -24.75
N ASP A 333 54.23 -32.70 -24.12
CA ASP A 333 55.65 -33.02 -24.38
C ASP A 333 56.03 -34.45 -23.99
N LYS A 334 55.39 -34.99 -22.94
CA LYS A 334 55.61 -36.42 -22.54
C LYS A 334 54.90 -37.44 -23.42
N VAL A 335 53.88 -37.04 -24.16
CA VAL A 335 53.08 -37.95 -25.03
C VAL A 335 53.64 -38.02 -26.46
N VAL A 336 54.51 -37.06 -26.87
CA VAL A 336 54.98 -36.93 -28.25
C VAL A 336 56.36 -37.62 -28.49
N VAL A 337 57.01 -38.19 -27.48
CA VAL A 337 58.30 -38.89 -27.67
C VAL A 337 58.02 -40.40 -27.82
N PRO A 338 58.06 -40.97 -29.02
CA PRO A 338 58.01 -42.44 -29.21
C PRO A 338 59.34 -43.08 -28.78
N PRO A 339 59.32 -44.28 -28.20
CA PRO A 339 60.55 -44.95 -27.82
C PRO A 339 61.30 -45.34 -29.05
N SER A 340 62.58 -44.92 -29.17
CA SER A 340 63.51 -45.40 -30.19
C SER A 340 63.83 -46.89 -30.00
N GLN A 341 63.49 -47.70 -31.02
CA GLN A 341 63.95 -49.09 -31.12
C GLN A 341 65.46 -49.08 -31.32
N GLY A 342 66.19 -49.65 -30.38
CA GLY A 342 67.56 -50.05 -30.57
C GLY A 342 67.61 -51.43 -31.26
N ASN A 343 68.17 -51.50 -32.47
CA ASN A 343 68.61 -52.77 -33.07
C ASN A 343 70.04 -53.03 -32.64
N GLY A 344 70.22 -54.22 -32.09
CA GLY A 344 71.51 -54.82 -31.96
C GLY A 344 72.00 -55.46 -33.24
N PRO A 345 73.19 -56.01 -33.35
CA PRO A 345 73.33 -57.40 -33.64
C PRO A 345 73.73 -58.23 -32.43
#